data_4147ec2adf4d3e011e55ab18a050b013
#
_entry.id   4147ec2adf4d3e011e55ab18a050b013
#
_cell.length_a   1.000
_cell.length_b   1.000
_cell.length_c   1.000
_cell.angle_alpha   90.00
_cell.angle_beta   90.00
_cell.angle_gamma   90.00
#
_symmetry.space_group_name_H-M   'P 1'
#
loop_
_entity.id
_entity.type
_entity.pdbx_description
1 polymer ?
#
loop_
_entity_poly.entity_id
_entity_poly.type
_entity_poly.pdbx_seq_one_letter_code
_entity_poly.pdbx_strand_id
1 'polypeptide(L)'
;MDTSAMLGELYQSRFDGLKALAQQHGLSKTGPVEALRARLIRHLAFPDWDFSPAGLRTIPNSDLGEILGAFGIKKSGSIKARRQRLFLHLNHDPKTLAVERLDEMTRDELHAMCKDLELPLSGNKQTLLARVAGVLASQENAWGKVKKSLRRPRGPVNLPK
;
A
#
# COMPACT_ATOMS: atom_id res chain seq x y z
N MET A 1 21.38 7.97 9.33
CA MET A 1 21.23 6.57 8.89
C MET A 1 20.85 6.56 7.42
N ASP A 2 21.51 5.71 6.65
CA ASP A 2 21.17 5.51 5.25
C ASP A 2 19.74 4.94 5.13
N THR A 3 18.97 5.45 4.17
CA THR A 3 17.58 5.03 3.96
C THR A 3 17.48 3.52 3.68
N SER A 4 18.45 3.00 2.94
CA SER A 4 18.49 1.57 2.61
C SER A 4 18.69 0.72 3.88
N ALA A 5 19.57 1.12 4.78
CA ALA A 5 19.80 0.43 6.05
C ALA A 5 18.55 0.53 6.95
N MET A 6 17.93 1.69 6.97
CA MET A 6 16.68 1.90 7.72
C MET A 6 15.57 0.98 7.25
N LEU A 7 15.40 0.83 5.93
CA LEU A 7 14.39 -0.09 5.38
C LEU A 7 14.67 -1.52 5.81
N GLY A 8 15.94 -1.93 5.79
CA GLY A 8 16.34 -3.26 6.26
C GLY A 8 15.92 -3.50 7.70
N GLU A 9 16.16 -2.53 8.57
CA GLU A 9 15.76 -2.62 9.98
C GLU A 9 14.25 -2.75 10.12
N LEU A 10 13.48 -1.99 9.35
CA LEU A 10 12.01 -2.05 9.42
C LEU A 10 11.49 -3.43 9.03
N TYR A 11 12.09 -4.07 8.03
CA TYR A 11 11.66 -5.40 7.59
C TYR A 11 12.06 -6.49 8.57
N GLN A 12 13.13 -6.30 9.31
CA GLN A 12 13.61 -7.29 10.28
C GLN A 12 13.03 -7.08 11.68
N SER A 13 12.44 -5.92 11.95
CA SER A 13 11.89 -5.60 13.26
C SER A 13 10.61 -6.39 13.54
N ARG A 14 10.48 -6.79 14.80
CA ARG A 14 9.25 -7.40 15.31
C ARG A 14 8.21 -6.32 15.59
N PHE A 15 6.97 -6.74 15.81
CA PHE A 15 5.85 -5.84 16.05
C PHE A 15 6.16 -4.82 17.16
N ASP A 16 6.71 -5.28 18.29
CA ASP A 16 7.01 -4.38 19.42
C ASP A 16 8.04 -3.32 19.05
N GLY A 17 9.05 -3.69 18.27
CA GLY A 17 10.05 -2.75 17.77
C GLY A 17 9.45 -1.70 16.85
N LEU A 18 8.54 -2.11 15.98
CA LEU A 18 7.84 -1.19 15.08
C LEU A 18 6.95 -0.23 15.85
N LYS A 19 6.25 -0.71 16.88
CA LYS A 19 5.43 0.15 17.74
C LYS A 19 6.28 1.19 18.47
N ALA A 20 7.46 0.78 18.97
CA ALA A 20 8.37 1.69 19.65
C ALA A 20 8.86 2.79 18.70
N LEU A 21 9.20 2.43 17.45
CA LEU A 21 9.61 3.41 16.43
C LEU A 21 8.48 4.37 16.10
N ALA A 22 7.26 3.85 15.94
CA ALA A 22 6.10 4.69 15.64
C ALA A 22 5.88 5.70 16.76
N GLN A 23 5.96 5.27 18.01
CA GLN A 23 5.83 6.15 19.16
C GLN A 23 6.92 7.22 19.18
N GLN A 24 8.16 6.84 18.88
CA GLN A 24 9.30 7.75 18.81
C GLN A 24 9.07 8.86 17.78
N HIS A 25 8.41 8.54 16.66
CA HIS A 25 8.15 9.49 15.58
C HIS A 25 6.76 10.13 15.65
N GLY A 26 6.02 9.93 16.73
CA GLY A 26 4.70 10.53 16.91
C GLY A 26 3.63 9.94 15.98
N LEU A 27 3.82 8.72 15.51
CA LEU A 27 2.89 8.04 14.62
C LEU A 27 1.97 7.10 15.39
N SER A 28 0.80 6.81 14.82
CA SER A 28 -0.13 5.85 15.38
C SER A 28 0.49 4.46 15.46
N LYS A 29 0.26 3.76 16.57
CA LYS A 29 0.75 2.39 16.78
C LYS A 29 -0.31 1.34 16.48
N THR A 30 -1.47 1.74 15.96
CA THR A 30 -2.59 0.86 15.71
C THR A 30 -2.46 0.13 14.38
N GLY A 31 -3.12 -1.02 14.28
CA GLY A 31 -3.20 -1.80 13.07
C GLY A 31 -2.25 -2.99 13.05
N PRO A 32 -2.35 -3.84 12.01
CA PRO A 32 -1.48 -5.00 11.87
C PRO A 32 -0.04 -4.59 11.54
N VAL A 33 0.87 -5.55 11.67
CA VAL A 33 2.31 -5.34 11.42
C VAL A 33 2.57 -4.66 10.07
N GLU A 34 1.92 -5.12 9.02
CA GLU A 34 2.17 -4.59 7.68
C GLU A 34 1.70 -3.14 7.54
N ALA A 35 0.57 -2.78 8.16
CA ALA A 35 0.09 -1.40 8.15
C ALA A 35 1.04 -0.49 8.91
N LEU A 36 1.51 -0.94 10.04
CA LEU A 36 2.44 -0.18 10.88
C LEU A 36 3.78 0.02 10.17
N ARG A 37 4.30 -1.04 9.53
CA ARG A 37 5.53 -0.95 8.75
C ARG A 37 5.39 0.01 7.58
N ALA A 38 4.27 -0.06 6.84
CA ALA A 38 4.01 0.86 5.73
C ALA A 38 3.96 2.31 6.20
N ARG A 39 3.33 2.55 7.34
CA ARG A 39 3.25 3.90 7.93
C ARG A 39 4.65 4.45 8.25
N LEU A 40 5.50 3.61 8.81
CA LEU A 40 6.89 4.00 9.12
C LEU A 40 7.70 4.24 7.84
N ILE A 41 7.58 3.38 6.84
CA ILE A 41 8.28 3.56 5.56
C ILE A 41 7.86 4.88 4.91
N ARG A 42 6.56 5.14 4.88
CA ARG A 42 6.04 6.39 4.31
C ARG A 42 6.61 7.61 5.01
N HIS A 43 6.62 7.60 6.33
CA HIS A 43 7.11 8.73 7.12
C HIS A 43 8.63 8.93 6.98
N LEU A 44 9.40 7.85 7.01
CA LEU A 44 10.85 7.93 7.05
C LEU A 44 11.50 8.03 5.67
N ALA A 45 10.98 7.32 4.69
CA ALA A 45 11.56 7.28 3.34
C ALA A 45 10.91 8.25 2.37
N PHE A 46 9.64 8.58 2.55
CA PHE A 46 8.89 9.39 1.58
C PHE A 46 8.11 10.54 2.25
N PRO A 47 8.75 11.34 3.13
CA PRO A 47 8.00 12.36 3.88
C PRO A 47 7.39 13.45 2.99
N ASP A 48 7.99 13.72 1.83
CA ASP A 48 7.56 14.79 0.94
C ASP A 48 6.73 14.31 -0.25
N TRP A 49 6.41 13.01 -0.32
CA TRP A 49 5.64 12.47 -1.43
C TRP A 49 4.15 12.51 -1.13
N ASP A 50 3.37 12.87 -2.15
CA ASP A 50 1.91 12.85 -2.08
C ASP A 50 1.39 11.50 -2.60
N PHE A 51 0.92 10.65 -1.69
CA PHE A 51 0.35 9.34 -2.03
C PHE A 51 -1.18 9.36 -1.98
N SER A 52 -1.81 10.53 -2.03
CA SER A 52 -3.24 10.61 -2.27
C SER A 52 -3.57 10.08 -3.67
N PRO A 53 -4.83 9.73 -3.96
CA PRO A 53 -5.18 9.28 -5.31
C PRO A 53 -4.74 10.25 -6.41
N ALA A 54 -4.89 11.56 -6.18
CA ALA A 54 -4.43 12.57 -7.14
C ALA A 54 -2.90 12.58 -7.26
N GLY A 55 -2.20 12.49 -6.13
CA GLY A 55 -0.74 12.46 -6.11
C GLY A 55 -0.16 11.25 -6.82
N LEU A 56 -0.77 10.08 -6.62
CA LEU A 56 -0.34 8.84 -7.26
C LEU A 56 -0.35 8.96 -8.78
N ARG A 57 -1.30 9.70 -9.35
CA ARG A 57 -1.40 9.89 -10.80
C ARG A 57 -0.27 10.74 -11.36
N THR A 58 0.41 11.51 -10.53
CA THR A 58 1.53 12.36 -10.97
C THR A 58 2.87 11.65 -10.91
N ILE A 59 2.96 10.48 -10.27
CA ILE A 59 4.22 9.76 -10.09
C ILE A 59 4.61 9.04 -11.38
N PRO A 60 5.84 9.28 -11.90
CA PRO A 60 6.31 8.56 -13.09
C PRO A 60 6.37 7.05 -12.87
N ASN A 61 6.16 6.28 -13.92
CA ASN A 61 6.12 4.82 -13.83
C ASN A 61 7.43 4.23 -13.27
N SER A 62 8.57 4.80 -13.63
CA SER A 62 9.87 4.35 -13.09
C SER A 62 9.94 4.53 -11.59
N ASP A 63 9.47 5.66 -11.09
CA ASP A 63 9.47 5.95 -9.66
C ASP A 63 8.50 5.01 -8.91
N LEU A 64 7.34 4.71 -9.52
CA LEU A 64 6.39 3.76 -8.93
C LEU A 64 7.03 2.40 -8.68
N GLY A 65 7.83 1.91 -9.63
CA GLY A 65 8.53 0.64 -9.46
C GLY A 65 9.45 0.63 -8.25
N GLU A 66 10.21 1.71 -8.09
CA GLU A 66 11.12 1.85 -6.96
C GLU A 66 10.36 2.00 -5.63
N ILE A 67 9.28 2.76 -5.64
CA ILE A 67 8.44 2.94 -4.44
C ILE A 67 7.81 1.61 -4.01
N LEU A 68 7.24 0.85 -4.95
CA LEU A 68 6.68 -0.47 -4.65
C LEU A 68 7.74 -1.39 -4.04
N GLY A 69 8.97 -1.33 -4.58
CA GLY A 69 10.09 -2.08 -4.02
C GLY A 69 10.43 -1.68 -2.59
N ALA A 70 10.39 -0.38 -2.29
CA ALA A 70 10.65 0.11 -0.95
C ALA A 70 9.58 -0.38 0.04
N PHE A 71 8.32 -0.43 -0.38
CA PHE A 71 7.23 -0.98 0.45
C PHE A 71 7.22 -2.51 0.48
N GLY A 72 8.05 -3.16 -0.32
CA GLY A 72 8.19 -4.62 -0.28
C GLY A 72 7.08 -5.37 -0.99
N ILE A 73 6.34 -4.75 -1.86
CA ILE A 73 5.23 -5.35 -2.58
C ILE A 73 5.58 -5.54 -4.06
N LYS A 74 4.75 -6.31 -4.77
CA LYS A 74 4.97 -6.67 -6.17
C LYS A 74 5.12 -5.43 -7.05
N LYS A 75 6.12 -5.44 -7.94
CA LYS A 75 6.42 -4.30 -8.81
C LYS A 75 5.80 -4.42 -10.21
N SER A 76 5.43 -5.62 -10.66
CA SER A 76 4.97 -5.86 -12.03
C SER A 76 3.56 -5.34 -12.27
N GLY A 77 3.22 -5.18 -13.55
CA GLY A 77 1.89 -4.76 -13.97
C GLY A 77 1.90 -3.44 -14.72
N SER A 78 0.73 -3.03 -15.18
CA SER A 78 0.56 -1.73 -15.83
C SER A 78 0.74 -0.60 -14.81
N ILE A 79 0.92 0.62 -15.30
CA ILE A 79 1.04 1.78 -14.41
C ILE A 79 -0.22 1.94 -13.55
N LYS A 80 -1.39 1.71 -14.13
CA LYS A 80 -2.65 1.76 -13.39
C LYS A 80 -2.71 0.69 -12.30
N ALA A 81 -2.32 -0.54 -12.63
CA ALA A 81 -2.28 -1.65 -11.65
C ALA A 81 -1.31 -1.36 -10.51
N ARG A 82 -0.17 -0.75 -10.81
CA ARG A 82 0.82 -0.34 -9.81
C ARG A 82 0.26 0.73 -8.88
N ARG A 83 -0.43 1.73 -9.43
CA ARG A 83 -1.06 2.78 -8.60
C ARG A 83 -2.14 2.19 -7.70
N GLN A 84 -2.97 1.31 -8.24
CA GLN A 84 -4.01 0.63 -7.47
C GLN A 84 -3.42 -0.19 -6.32
N ARG A 85 -2.35 -0.92 -6.59
CA ARG A 85 -1.68 -1.75 -5.59
C ARG A 85 -1.11 -0.90 -4.45
N LEU A 86 -0.44 0.18 -4.79
CA LEU A 86 0.14 1.08 -3.78
C LEU A 86 -0.97 1.73 -2.94
N PHE A 87 -2.04 2.20 -3.58
CA PHE A 87 -3.17 2.77 -2.86
C PHE A 87 -3.77 1.77 -1.86
N LEU A 88 -4.00 0.54 -2.29
CA LEU A 88 -4.54 -0.50 -1.43
C LEU A 88 -3.61 -0.81 -0.26
N HIS A 89 -2.32 -0.92 -0.54
CA HIS A 89 -1.32 -1.22 0.49
C HIS A 89 -1.26 -0.15 1.59
N LEU A 90 -1.39 1.11 1.20
CA LEU A 90 -1.27 2.22 2.14
C LEU A 90 -2.56 2.52 2.91
N ASN A 91 -3.72 2.12 2.39
CA ASN A 91 -5.01 2.55 2.95
C ASN A 91 -5.91 1.42 3.42
N HIS A 92 -5.63 0.17 3.09
CA HIS A 92 -6.52 -0.95 3.40
C HIS A 92 -5.76 -2.16 3.93
N ASP A 93 -6.49 -3.03 4.62
CA ASP A 93 -5.99 -4.30 5.13
C ASP A 93 -6.67 -5.44 4.36
N PRO A 94 -5.90 -6.38 3.74
CA PRO A 94 -6.51 -7.50 3.01
C PRO A 94 -7.45 -8.35 3.86
N LYS A 95 -7.27 -8.36 5.17
CA LYS A 95 -8.14 -9.13 6.07
C LYS A 95 -9.52 -8.52 6.20
N THR A 96 -9.62 -7.20 6.08
CA THR A 96 -10.89 -6.48 6.20
C THR A 96 -11.48 -6.14 4.84
N LEU A 97 -10.65 -5.87 3.84
CA LEU A 97 -11.09 -5.58 2.47
C LEU A 97 -10.97 -6.85 1.62
N ALA A 98 -11.89 -7.78 1.82
CA ALA A 98 -11.96 -9.02 1.06
C ALA A 98 -13.16 -8.98 0.11
N VAL A 99 -13.07 -9.69 -1.02
CA VAL A 99 -14.17 -9.74 -2.00
C VAL A 99 -15.48 -10.15 -1.33
N GLU A 100 -15.43 -11.11 -0.40
CA GLU A 100 -16.59 -11.65 0.29
C GLU A 100 -17.27 -10.63 1.20
N ARG A 101 -16.58 -9.55 1.54
CA ARG A 101 -17.09 -8.52 2.45
C ARG A 101 -17.51 -7.23 1.74
N LEU A 102 -17.39 -7.17 0.43
CA LEU A 102 -17.73 -5.95 -0.32
C LEU A 102 -19.22 -5.61 -0.27
N ASP A 103 -20.09 -6.62 -0.13
CA ASP A 103 -21.54 -6.40 -0.03
C ASP A 103 -21.93 -5.69 1.28
N GLU A 104 -21.07 -5.67 2.27
CA GLU A 104 -21.28 -4.92 3.52
C GLU A 104 -21.07 -3.41 3.32
N MET A 105 -20.43 -3.00 2.22
CA MET A 105 -20.19 -1.60 1.92
C MET A 105 -21.42 -0.95 1.31
N THR A 106 -21.63 0.32 1.61
CA THR A 106 -22.70 1.10 0.98
C THR A 106 -22.33 1.45 -0.45
N ARG A 107 -23.34 1.87 -1.26
CA ARG A 107 -23.08 2.34 -2.62
C ARG A 107 -22.09 3.50 -2.62
N ASP A 108 -22.23 4.44 -1.68
CA ASP A 108 -21.36 5.61 -1.62
C ASP A 108 -19.92 5.24 -1.27
N GLU A 109 -19.74 4.25 -0.38
CA GLU A 109 -18.41 3.74 -0.05
C GLU A 109 -17.78 3.06 -1.26
N LEU A 110 -18.55 2.26 -2.01
CA LEU A 110 -18.08 1.60 -3.22
C LEU A 110 -17.76 2.62 -4.32
N HIS A 111 -18.57 3.68 -4.42
CA HIS A 111 -18.32 4.77 -5.36
C HIS A 111 -16.98 5.45 -5.07
N ALA A 112 -16.72 5.74 -3.79
CA ALA A 112 -15.44 6.32 -3.37
C ALA A 112 -14.27 5.39 -3.68
N MET A 113 -14.43 4.08 -3.44
CA MET A 113 -13.41 3.09 -3.79
C MET A 113 -13.12 3.08 -5.29
N CYS A 114 -14.17 3.12 -6.12
CA CYS A 114 -14.00 3.16 -7.57
C CYS A 114 -13.23 4.41 -7.99
N LYS A 115 -13.53 5.55 -7.39
CA LYS A 115 -12.84 6.80 -7.68
C LYS A 115 -11.35 6.69 -7.33
N ASP A 116 -11.06 6.17 -6.15
CA ASP A 116 -9.68 6.04 -5.67
C ASP A 116 -8.88 5.01 -6.48
N LEU A 117 -9.56 3.99 -7.02
CA LEU A 117 -8.93 2.95 -7.82
C LEU A 117 -8.95 3.25 -9.32
N GLU A 118 -9.37 4.45 -9.73
CA GLU A 118 -9.42 4.87 -11.14
C GLU A 118 -10.37 4.02 -11.99
N LEU A 119 -11.52 3.66 -11.42
CA LEU A 119 -12.54 2.87 -12.09
C LEU A 119 -13.72 3.76 -12.50
N PRO A 120 -14.53 3.32 -13.48
CA PRO A 120 -15.74 4.07 -13.84
C PRO A 120 -16.67 4.25 -12.64
N LEU A 121 -17.34 5.40 -12.56
CA LEU A 121 -18.13 5.80 -11.38
C LEU A 121 -19.63 5.59 -11.56
N SER A 122 -20.10 5.31 -12.77
CA SER A 122 -21.53 5.12 -13.04
C SER A 122 -22.00 3.72 -12.66
N GLY A 123 -23.26 3.62 -12.30
CA GLY A 123 -23.90 2.34 -12.06
C GLY A 123 -24.49 2.21 -10.64
N ASN A 124 -25.19 1.11 -10.42
CA ASN A 124 -25.77 0.80 -9.11
C ASN A 124 -24.73 0.12 -8.21
N LYS A 125 -25.14 -0.21 -6.99
CA LYS A 125 -24.25 -0.83 -6.00
C LYS A 125 -23.58 -2.10 -6.55
N GLN A 126 -24.36 -2.97 -7.21
CA GLN A 126 -23.81 -4.24 -7.74
C GLN A 126 -22.77 -4.01 -8.83
N THR A 127 -22.99 -3.02 -9.69
CA THR A 127 -22.02 -2.66 -10.73
C THR A 127 -20.72 -2.16 -10.13
N LEU A 128 -20.82 -1.27 -9.16
CA LEU A 128 -19.64 -0.71 -8.49
C LEU A 128 -18.89 -1.79 -7.71
N LEU A 129 -19.64 -2.66 -7.02
CA LEU A 129 -19.08 -3.79 -6.29
C LEU A 129 -18.27 -4.70 -7.21
N ALA A 130 -18.83 -5.04 -8.38
CA ALA A 130 -18.17 -5.91 -9.34
C ALA A 130 -16.85 -5.31 -9.84
N ARG A 131 -16.79 -3.98 -10.04
CA ARG A 131 -15.57 -3.31 -10.45
C ARG A 131 -14.48 -3.40 -9.39
N VAL A 132 -14.83 -3.13 -8.13
CA VAL A 132 -13.87 -3.25 -7.03
C VAL A 132 -13.42 -4.70 -6.86
N ALA A 133 -14.34 -5.64 -6.91
CA ALA A 133 -14.02 -7.07 -6.82
C ALA A 133 -13.03 -7.49 -7.90
N GLY A 134 -13.20 -6.98 -9.12
CA GLY A 134 -12.29 -7.26 -10.24
C GLY A 134 -10.86 -6.80 -9.95
N VAL A 135 -10.70 -5.63 -9.36
CA VAL A 135 -9.38 -5.12 -8.97
C VAL A 135 -8.76 -6.01 -7.90
N LEU A 136 -9.51 -6.31 -6.84
CA LEU A 136 -8.99 -7.15 -5.75
C LEU A 136 -8.56 -8.53 -6.26
N ALA A 137 -9.37 -9.12 -7.13
CA ALA A 137 -9.03 -10.42 -7.73
C ALA A 137 -7.79 -10.33 -8.62
N SER A 138 -7.68 -9.29 -9.45
CA SER A 138 -6.53 -9.13 -10.35
C SER A 138 -5.22 -8.86 -9.61
N GLN A 139 -5.30 -8.25 -8.43
CA GLN A 139 -4.12 -8.00 -7.60
C GLN A 139 -3.66 -9.24 -6.82
N GLU A 140 -4.50 -10.25 -6.68
CA GLU A 140 -4.17 -11.54 -6.05
C GLU A 140 -3.50 -11.40 -4.68
N ASN A 141 -3.95 -10.44 -3.88
CA ASN A 141 -3.36 -10.14 -2.56
C ASN A 141 -1.87 -9.74 -2.66
N ALA A 142 -1.44 -9.19 -3.80
CA ALA A 142 -0.07 -8.73 -3.98
C ALA A 142 0.25 -7.46 -3.17
N TRP A 143 -0.74 -6.95 -2.45
CA TRP A 143 -0.63 -5.82 -1.54
C TRP A 143 -0.93 -6.30 -0.12
N GLY A 144 -0.51 -5.56 0.87
CA GLY A 144 -0.80 -5.90 2.27
C GLY A 144 0.07 -7.00 2.87
N LYS A 145 0.86 -7.69 2.05
CA LYS A 145 1.83 -8.69 2.53
C LYS A 145 3.18 -8.45 1.90
N VAL A 146 4.19 -8.34 2.74
CA VAL A 146 5.57 -8.18 2.32
C VAL A 146 6.18 -9.56 2.07
N LYS A 147 7.01 -9.68 1.05
CA LYS A 147 7.68 -10.94 0.73
C LYS A 147 8.56 -11.37 1.91
N LYS A 148 8.54 -12.67 2.24
CA LYS A 148 9.32 -13.23 3.35
C LYS A 148 10.82 -12.96 3.20
N SER A 149 11.32 -12.95 1.98
CA SER A 149 12.73 -12.67 1.70
C SER A 149 13.19 -11.33 2.24
N LEU A 150 12.29 -10.37 2.40
CA LEU A 150 12.61 -9.05 2.91
C LEU A 150 12.85 -9.03 4.43
N ARG A 151 12.54 -10.10 5.13
CA ARG A 151 12.81 -10.24 6.57
C ARG A 151 14.24 -10.68 6.85
N ARG A 152 15.04 -10.89 5.80
CA ARG A 152 16.46 -11.21 5.90
C ARG A 152 17.28 -9.95 5.62
N PRO A 153 18.54 -9.89 6.06
CA PRO A 153 19.42 -8.78 5.69
C PRO A 153 19.42 -8.63 4.18
N ARG A 154 19.28 -7.40 3.70
CA ARG A 154 19.12 -7.13 2.28
C ARG A 154 20.15 -6.09 1.82
N GLY A 155 20.45 -6.14 0.54
CA GLY A 155 21.31 -5.15 -0.09
C GLY A 155 20.62 -3.81 -0.29
N PRO A 156 21.31 -2.87 -0.96
CA PRO A 156 20.79 -1.53 -1.18
C PRO A 156 19.44 -1.56 -1.92
N VAL A 157 18.57 -0.63 -1.58
CA VAL A 157 17.28 -0.42 -2.24
C VAL A 157 17.36 0.89 -3.02
N ASN A 158 16.96 0.83 -4.29
CA ASN A 158 16.87 2.04 -5.11
C ASN A 158 15.62 2.82 -4.71
N LEU A 159 15.82 4.10 -4.44
CA LEU A 159 14.71 5.00 -4.10
C LEU A 159 14.64 6.12 -5.13
N PRO A 160 13.44 6.61 -5.45
CA PRO A 160 13.29 7.75 -6.34
C PRO A 160 13.89 9.00 -5.69
N LYS A 161 14.51 9.81 -6.53
CA LYS A 161 15.16 11.05 -6.07
C LYS A 161 14.18 12.21 -5.98
#